data_2d3cb8fa91a91189bc59f377ee5a84d2
#
_entry.id   2d3cb8fa91a91189bc59f377ee5a84d2
#
_cell.length_a   1.000
_cell.length_b   1.000
_cell.length_c   1.000
_cell.angle_alpha   90.00
_cell.angle_beta   90.00
_cell.angle_gamma   90.00
#
_symmetry.space_group_name_H-M   'P 1'
#
loop_
_entity.id
_entity.type
_entity.pdbx_description
1 polymer ?
#
loop_
_entity_poly.entity_id
_entity_poly.type
_entity_poly.pdbx_seq_one_letter_code
_entity_poly.pdbx_strand_id
1 'polypeptide(L)'
;MDYIILDIEFNGRKFASELPMEVIEIGAVRLNDALEAVDEFSALIKPVYFSKLNSFIKKKTGIPQEDIDRAEGFVPVIRSFLAWLGRSEACRFVTWGGEDFKRIVLDTRMHKLDDAYWMSAVYYDLLKVYLRSHGLTNDVSVEAALEELGIASEGSAHRALDDARMTAEIFRKTFAKLDPEKDAKQYKDTFSNAKERRTVKNAIRLAQSQKFAMNWELLTEHVLAGKIDLSDPRKAAELKAYFEAETAKPPRPPKPKSADRQGETREAGAKADAEAPGANTVETDVGEQSAEDAD
;
A
#
# COMPACT_ATOMS: atom_id res chain seq x y z
N MET A 1 -5.03 7.28 -26.64
CA MET A 1 -5.32 7.06 -25.20
C MET A 1 -4.00 6.99 -24.47
N ASP A 2 -3.77 7.85 -23.49
CA ASP A 2 -2.53 7.79 -22.69
C ASP A 2 -2.77 7.04 -21.38
N TYR A 3 -1.70 6.39 -20.87
CA TYR A 3 -1.68 5.78 -19.55
C TYR A 3 -0.76 6.60 -18.66
N ILE A 4 -1.27 7.05 -17.53
CA ILE A 4 -0.52 7.83 -16.53
C ILE A 4 -0.15 6.89 -15.39
N ILE A 5 1.09 6.44 -15.38
CA ILE A 5 1.61 5.62 -14.30
C ILE A 5 1.97 6.58 -13.17
N LEU A 6 1.27 6.45 -12.06
CA LEU A 6 1.34 7.40 -10.94
C LEU A 6 1.81 6.70 -9.70
N ASP A 7 2.77 7.30 -9.04
CA ASP A 7 3.20 6.98 -7.69
C ASP A 7 3.33 8.24 -6.86
N ILE A 8 3.15 8.13 -5.54
CA ILE A 8 3.33 9.22 -4.61
C ILE A 8 4.07 8.78 -3.35
N GLU A 9 4.82 9.70 -2.78
CA GLU A 9 5.30 9.58 -1.41
C GLU A 9 4.49 10.48 -0.48
N PHE A 10 4.26 10.02 0.74
CA PHE A 10 3.50 10.78 1.73
C PHE A 10 4.14 10.74 3.12
N ASN A 11 4.03 11.86 3.85
CA ASN A 11 4.57 11.98 5.20
C ASN A 11 3.65 11.26 6.19
N GLY A 12 4.01 10.03 6.54
CA GLY A 12 3.30 9.21 7.49
C GLY A 12 3.43 9.75 8.92
N ARG A 13 2.53 9.33 9.80
CA ARG A 13 2.51 9.71 11.22
C ARG A 13 3.01 8.56 12.08
N LYS A 14 3.78 8.91 13.11
CA LYS A 14 4.25 7.92 14.09
C LYS A 14 3.14 7.44 15.02
N PHE A 15 2.15 8.29 15.29
CA PHE A 15 1.02 8.00 16.17
C PHE A 15 -0.30 8.32 15.48
N ALA A 16 -1.39 7.73 15.98
CA ALA A 16 -2.73 8.08 15.53
C ALA A 16 -2.98 9.58 15.74
N SER A 17 -3.51 10.25 14.72
CA SER A 17 -3.82 11.68 14.76
C SER A 17 -5.06 11.90 13.89
N GLU A 18 -5.85 12.91 14.23
CA GLU A 18 -7.00 13.33 13.42
C GLU A 18 -6.55 14.06 12.15
N LEU A 19 -5.32 14.60 12.15
CA LEU A 19 -4.76 15.27 10.98
C LEU A 19 -4.38 14.24 9.90
N PRO A 20 -4.61 14.54 8.64
CA PRO A 20 -4.30 13.65 7.53
C PRO A 20 -2.79 13.44 7.35
N MET A 21 -2.42 12.35 6.68
CA MET A 21 -1.08 12.20 6.11
C MET A 21 -1.05 13.03 4.81
N GLU A 22 0.05 13.76 4.58
CA GLU A 22 0.20 14.69 3.47
C GLU A 22 1.11 14.13 2.40
N VAL A 23 0.77 14.35 1.13
CA VAL A 23 1.62 14.02 -0.02
C VAL A 23 2.85 14.92 0.01
N ILE A 24 4.04 14.32 -0.18
CA ILE A 24 5.33 15.03 -0.19
C ILE A 24 6.08 14.89 -1.51
N GLU A 25 5.68 13.97 -2.38
CA GLU A 25 6.22 13.83 -3.73
C GLU A 25 5.14 13.25 -4.64
N ILE A 26 5.08 13.75 -5.88
CA ILE A 26 4.31 13.16 -6.97
C ILE A 26 5.29 12.79 -8.07
N GLY A 27 5.25 11.54 -8.53
CA GLY A 27 5.96 11.04 -9.69
C GLY A 27 4.97 10.42 -10.68
N ALA A 28 5.11 10.75 -11.96
CA ALA A 28 4.26 10.14 -12.97
C ALA A 28 5.00 9.98 -14.31
N VAL A 29 4.70 8.88 -15.00
CA VAL A 29 5.18 8.60 -16.36
C VAL A 29 3.96 8.54 -17.28
N ARG A 30 4.02 9.26 -18.38
CA ARG A 30 3.02 9.19 -19.45
C ARG A 30 3.45 8.18 -20.48
N LEU A 31 2.65 7.15 -20.68
CA LEU A 31 2.81 6.21 -21.79
C LEU A 31 1.74 6.51 -22.86
N ASN A 32 2.13 6.46 -24.13
CA ASN A 32 1.20 6.51 -25.24
C ASN A 32 0.47 5.16 -25.44
N ASP A 33 -0.37 5.04 -26.45
CA ASP A 33 -1.11 3.82 -26.77
C ASP A 33 -0.21 2.65 -27.25
N ALA A 34 1.03 2.95 -27.68
CA ALA A 34 2.07 1.96 -27.94
C ALA A 34 2.87 1.56 -26.68
N LEU A 35 2.49 2.09 -25.51
CA LEU A 35 3.17 1.92 -24.22
C LEU A 35 4.59 2.49 -24.18
N GLU A 36 4.91 3.44 -25.04
CA GLU A 36 6.17 4.17 -25.02
C GLU A 36 6.09 5.34 -24.05
N ALA A 37 7.14 5.55 -23.26
CA ALA A 37 7.24 6.72 -22.38
C ALA A 37 7.47 7.98 -23.22
N VAL A 38 6.56 8.93 -23.13
CA VAL A 38 6.59 10.17 -23.93
C VAL A 38 6.75 11.43 -23.09
N ASP A 39 6.46 11.38 -21.80
CA ASP A 39 6.59 12.53 -20.89
C ASP A 39 6.66 12.07 -19.44
N GLU A 40 7.21 12.88 -18.56
CA GLU A 40 7.32 12.60 -17.14
C GLU A 40 6.99 13.82 -16.30
N PHE A 41 6.49 13.58 -15.08
CA PHE A 41 6.25 14.61 -14.07
C PHE A 41 6.89 14.20 -12.76
N SER A 42 7.60 15.13 -12.12
CA SER A 42 8.15 14.94 -10.79
C SER A 42 8.11 16.25 -10.02
N ALA A 43 7.58 16.23 -8.80
CA ALA A 43 7.58 17.39 -7.94
C ALA A 43 7.55 17.00 -6.46
N LEU A 44 8.40 17.64 -5.66
CA LEU A 44 8.33 17.62 -4.21
C LEU A 44 7.24 18.58 -3.73
N ILE A 45 6.63 18.25 -2.59
CA ILE A 45 5.56 19.03 -1.97
C ILE A 45 5.90 19.30 -0.51
N LYS A 46 5.86 20.58 -0.14
CA LYS A 46 6.00 20.99 1.25
C LYS A 46 4.68 20.75 2.00
N PRO A 47 4.68 19.87 3.02
CA PRO A 47 3.48 19.63 3.82
C PRO A 47 3.16 20.80 4.73
N VAL A 48 1.87 21.00 5.06
CA VAL A 48 1.38 22.09 5.88
C VAL A 48 1.31 21.73 7.36
N TYR A 49 0.77 20.54 7.67
CA TYR A 49 0.54 20.13 9.06
C TYR A 49 1.76 19.46 9.68
N PHE A 50 2.48 18.67 8.92
CA PHE A 50 3.68 17.95 9.38
C PHE A 50 4.90 18.40 8.57
N SER A 51 5.33 19.65 8.83
CA SER A 51 6.46 20.26 8.10
C SER A 51 7.78 19.49 8.23
N LYS A 52 7.96 18.72 9.31
CA LYS A 52 9.11 17.82 9.47
C LYS A 52 8.76 16.43 9.00
N LEU A 53 9.61 15.88 8.13
CA LEU A 53 9.49 14.51 7.70
C LEU A 53 9.64 13.56 8.88
N ASN A 54 8.74 12.58 8.96
CA ASN A 54 8.89 11.46 9.88
C ASN A 54 10.23 10.76 9.61
N SER A 55 10.98 10.41 10.65
CA SER A 55 12.30 9.78 10.52
C SER A 55 12.29 8.50 9.69
N PHE A 56 11.22 7.71 9.78
CA PHE A 56 11.03 6.52 8.96
C PHE A 56 10.86 6.90 7.48
N ILE A 57 10.02 7.90 7.16
CA ILE A 57 9.80 8.36 5.80
C ILE A 57 11.10 8.95 5.23
N LYS A 58 11.79 9.81 5.99
CA LYS A 58 13.10 10.35 5.56
C LYS A 58 14.12 9.25 5.24
N LYS A 59 14.16 8.20 6.05
CA LYS A 59 15.05 7.05 5.81
C LYS A 59 14.60 6.23 4.59
N LYS A 60 13.28 6.04 4.44
CA LYS A 60 12.70 5.25 3.37
C LYS A 60 12.88 5.91 2.01
N THR A 61 12.48 7.18 1.89
CA THR A 61 12.48 7.92 0.62
C THR A 61 13.84 8.55 0.27
N GLY A 62 14.72 8.70 1.25
CA GLY A 62 15.98 9.42 1.08
C GLY A 62 15.83 10.93 0.84
N ILE A 63 14.58 11.48 0.89
CA ILE A 63 14.34 12.90 0.62
C ILE A 63 14.92 13.74 1.77
N PRO A 64 15.85 14.67 1.48
CA PRO A 64 16.38 15.58 2.48
C PRO A 64 15.30 16.56 3.00
N GLN A 65 15.34 16.89 4.30
CA GLN A 65 14.40 17.87 4.84
C GLN A 65 14.51 19.23 4.15
N GLU A 66 15.73 19.60 3.77
CA GLU A 66 16.05 20.87 3.12
C GLU A 66 15.36 21.01 1.77
N ASP A 67 15.16 19.91 1.04
CA ASP A 67 14.48 19.90 -0.25
C ASP A 67 12.98 20.08 -0.06
N ILE A 68 12.41 19.44 0.96
CA ILE A 68 11.01 19.65 1.34
C ILE A 68 10.76 21.07 1.86
N ASP A 69 11.68 21.63 2.63
CA ASP A 69 11.55 23.00 3.15
C ASP A 69 11.56 24.06 2.02
N ARG A 70 12.23 23.76 0.89
CA ARG A 70 12.29 24.62 -0.32
C ARG A 70 11.17 24.34 -1.32
N ALA A 71 10.51 23.19 -1.22
CA ALA A 71 9.48 22.78 -2.16
C ALA A 71 8.27 23.73 -2.10
N GLU A 72 7.53 23.77 -3.18
CA GLU A 72 6.22 24.41 -3.24
C GLU A 72 5.18 23.63 -2.42
N GLY A 73 4.10 24.30 -2.03
CA GLY A 73 2.99 23.64 -1.36
C GLY A 73 2.13 22.82 -2.32
N PHE A 74 1.19 22.04 -1.78
CA PHE A 74 0.32 21.16 -2.56
C PHE A 74 -0.45 21.89 -3.66
N VAL A 75 -1.00 23.10 -3.39
CA VAL A 75 -1.87 23.80 -4.34
C VAL A 75 -1.19 24.16 -5.66
N PRO A 76 -0.01 24.81 -5.69
CA PRO A 76 0.68 25.06 -6.96
C PRO A 76 1.12 23.76 -7.66
N VAL A 77 1.63 22.76 -6.93
CA VAL A 77 2.08 21.51 -7.51
C VAL A 77 0.93 20.74 -8.16
N ILE A 78 -0.22 20.60 -7.48
CA ILE A 78 -1.37 19.87 -8.04
C ILE A 78 -1.95 20.59 -9.28
N ARG A 79 -1.93 21.93 -9.32
CA ARG A 79 -2.32 22.70 -10.51
C ARG A 79 -1.38 22.43 -11.68
N SER A 80 -0.07 22.40 -11.44
CA SER A 80 0.93 22.07 -12.46
C SER A 80 0.75 20.64 -12.95
N PHE A 81 0.45 19.70 -12.04
CA PHE A 81 0.17 18.31 -12.39
C PHE A 81 -1.10 18.19 -13.26
N LEU A 82 -2.19 18.86 -12.88
CA LEU A 82 -3.42 18.87 -13.68
C LEU A 82 -3.20 19.52 -15.07
N ALA A 83 -2.40 20.58 -15.16
CA ALA A 83 -2.02 21.18 -16.44
C ALA A 83 -1.18 20.21 -17.30
N TRP A 84 -0.28 19.46 -16.68
CA TRP A 84 0.49 18.42 -17.35
C TRP A 84 -0.43 17.28 -17.84
N LEU A 85 -1.38 16.83 -17.03
CA LEU A 85 -2.38 15.82 -17.41
C LEU A 85 -3.25 16.29 -18.58
N GLY A 86 -3.60 17.57 -18.63
CA GLY A 86 -4.40 18.19 -19.71
C GLY A 86 -3.75 18.19 -21.10
N ARG A 87 -2.49 17.73 -21.22
CA ARG A 87 -1.83 17.50 -22.53
C ARG A 87 -2.33 16.22 -23.23
N SER A 88 -3.01 15.33 -22.50
CA SER A 88 -3.63 14.15 -23.08
C SER A 88 -5.08 14.44 -23.46
N GLU A 89 -5.52 14.02 -24.64
CA GLU A 89 -6.95 14.07 -25.04
C GLU A 89 -7.79 13.15 -24.15
N ALA A 90 -7.26 12.00 -23.79
CA ALA A 90 -7.87 11.06 -22.85
C ALA A 90 -6.77 10.25 -22.15
N CYS A 91 -6.91 10.04 -20.86
CA CYS A 91 -5.97 9.22 -20.10
C CYS A 91 -6.66 8.26 -19.13
N ARG A 92 -5.91 7.21 -18.75
CA ARG A 92 -6.21 6.29 -17.67
C ARG A 92 -5.04 6.29 -16.71
N PHE A 93 -5.32 6.37 -15.43
CA PHE A 93 -4.27 6.22 -14.44
C PHE A 93 -3.94 4.74 -14.18
N VAL A 94 -2.71 4.49 -13.79
CA VAL A 94 -2.24 3.17 -13.35
C VAL A 94 -1.46 3.38 -12.06
N THR A 95 -1.80 2.65 -11.00
CA THR A 95 -1.14 2.73 -9.70
C THR A 95 -0.82 1.33 -9.19
N TRP A 96 0.19 1.21 -8.33
CA TRP A 96 0.50 -0.04 -7.63
C TRP A 96 -0.32 -0.13 -6.33
N GLY A 97 -1.62 -0.44 -6.48
CA GLY A 97 -2.61 -0.39 -5.40
C GLY A 97 -3.51 0.84 -5.47
N GLY A 98 -4.27 1.11 -4.42
CA GLY A 98 -5.27 2.19 -4.40
C GLY A 98 -4.93 3.37 -3.47
N GLU A 99 -3.81 3.31 -2.75
CA GLU A 99 -3.50 4.34 -1.76
C GLU A 99 -3.09 5.67 -2.39
N ASP A 100 -2.36 5.66 -3.51
CA ASP A 100 -1.91 6.88 -4.21
C ASP A 100 -3.09 7.76 -4.60
N PHE A 101 -4.08 7.16 -5.26
CA PHE A 101 -5.29 7.87 -5.68
C PHE A 101 -6.06 8.44 -4.50
N LYS A 102 -6.19 7.65 -3.44
CA LYS A 102 -6.85 8.08 -2.20
C LYS A 102 -6.15 9.27 -1.55
N ARG A 103 -4.80 9.26 -1.50
CA ARG A 103 -4.03 10.36 -0.91
C ARG A 103 -4.20 11.66 -1.66
N ILE A 104 -4.14 11.63 -2.98
CA ILE A 104 -4.39 12.83 -3.81
C ILE A 104 -5.79 13.40 -3.56
N VAL A 105 -6.83 12.55 -3.50
CA VAL A 105 -8.19 13.00 -3.19
C VAL A 105 -8.27 13.65 -1.81
N LEU A 106 -7.69 13.01 -0.80
CA LEU A 106 -7.72 13.53 0.57
C LEU A 106 -6.97 14.85 0.69
N ASP A 107 -5.79 14.99 0.08
CA ASP A 107 -5.03 16.24 0.08
C ASP A 107 -5.72 17.34 -0.71
N THR A 108 -6.34 17.02 -1.85
CA THR A 108 -7.15 17.97 -2.61
C THR A 108 -8.26 18.55 -1.73
N ARG A 109 -8.99 17.72 -1.00
CA ARG A 109 -10.06 18.14 -0.08
C ARG A 109 -9.53 18.91 1.12
N MET A 110 -8.40 18.49 1.68
CA MET A 110 -7.75 19.17 2.82
C MET A 110 -7.37 20.61 2.46
N HIS A 111 -6.92 20.82 1.24
CA HIS A 111 -6.61 22.15 0.70
C HIS A 111 -7.83 22.89 0.13
N LYS A 112 -9.06 22.37 0.36
CA LYS A 112 -10.32 22.97 -0.08
C LYS A 112 -10.40 23.22 -1.60
N LEU A 113 -9.75 22.34 -2.37
CA LEU A 113 -9.82 22.33 -3.81
C LEU A 113 -10.97 21.41 -4.28
N ASP A 114 -11.47 21.68 -5.50
CA ASP A 114 -12.44 20.81 -6.15
C ASP A 114 -11.80 19.44 -6.48
N ASP A 115 -12.45 18.38 -6.07
CA ASP A 115 -12.01 17.00 -6.28
C ASP A 115 -12.72 16.28 -7.44
N ALA A 116 -13.61 16.99 -8.17
CA ALA A 116 -14.42 16.40 -9.23
C ALA A 116 -13.59 15.67 -10.29
N TYR A 117 -12.41 16.22 -10.64
CA TYR A 117 -11.49 15.56 -11.55
C TYR A 117 -11.08 14.17 -11.06
N TRP A 118 -10.65 14.08 -9.80
CA TRP A 118 -10.18 12.82 -9.19
C TRP A 118 -11.32 11.83 -8.99
N MET A 119 -12.50 12.32 -8.62
CA MET A 119 -13.69 11.47 -8.43
C MET A 119 -14.20 10.87 -9.74
N SER A 120 -14.00 11.56 -10.87
CA SER A 120 -14.39 11.08 -12.21
C SER A 120 -13.29 10.30 -12.91
N ALA A 121 -12.05 10.45 -12.49
CA ALA A 121 -10.90 9.81 -13.11
C ALA A 121 -10.98 8.28 -13.00
N VAL A 122 -10.61 7.61 -14.09
CA VAL A 122 -10.56 6.15 -14.14
C VAL A 122 -9.12 5.69 -13.95
N TYR A 123 -8.92 4.70 -13.09
CA TYR A 123 -7.62 4.11 -12.86
C TYR A 123 -7.66 2.58 -12.86
N TYR A 124 -6.51 1.97 -13.12
CA TYR A 124 -6.24 0.57 -12.98
C TYR A 124 -5.36 0.34 -11.74
N ASP A 125 -5.81 -0.53 -10.84
CA ASP A 125 -5.03 -1.02 -9.70
C ASP A 125 -4.17 -2.20 -10.21
N LEU A 126 -2.96 -1.87 -10.65
CA LEU A 126 -2.07 -2.84 -11.30
C LEU A 126 -1.67 -3.98 -10.38
N LEU A 127 -1.53 -3.73 -9.07
CA LEU A 127 -1.27 -4.79 -8.10
C LEU A 127 -2.35 -5.88 -8.16
N LYS A 128 -3.63 -5.50 -8.27
CA LYS A 128 -4.72 -6.49 -8.37
C LYS A 128 -4.72 -7.25 -9.68
N VAL A 129 -4.38 -6.58 -10.78
CA VAL A 129 -4.20 -7.25 -12.08
C VAL A 129 -3.06 -8.25 -12.00
N TYR A 130 -1.93 -7.84 -11.42
CA TYR A 130 -0.74 -8.67 -11.21
C TYR A 130 -1.06 -9.90 -10.35
N LEU A 131 -1.63 -9.71 -9.15
CA LEU A 131 -1.99 -10.80 -8.25
C LEU A 131 -2.91 -11.82 -8.91
N ARG A 132 -3.93 -11.34 -9.64
CA ARG A 132 -4.85 -12.22 -10.37
C ARG A 132 -4.13 -13.02 -11.45
N SER A 133 -3.25 -12.40 -12.21
CA SER A 133 -2.56 -13.06 -13.33
C SER A 133 -1.53 -14.10 -12.88
N HIS A 134 -1.01 -13.98 -11.64
CA HIS A 134 -0.04 -14.90 -11.05
C HIS A 134 -0.66 -15.84 -9.99
N GLY A 135 -1.99 -15.78 -9.77
CA GLY A 135 -2.68 -16.63 -8.78
C GLY A 135 -2.29 -16.32 -7.32
N LEU A 136 -1.77 -15.12 -7.06
CA LEU A 136 -1.32 -14.68 -5.73
C LEU A 136 -2.49 -14.12 -4.91
N THR A 137 -2.41 -14.24 -3.59
CA THR A 137 -3.44 -13.76 -2.66
C THR A 137 -2.95 -12.71 -1.68
N ASN A 138 -1.64 -12.58 -1.53
CA ASN A 138 -1.01 -11.56 -0.68
C ASN A 138 -0.40 -10.48 -1.56
N ASP A 139 -0.46 -9.25 -1.08
CA ASP A 139 0.16 -8.13 -1.76
C ASP A 139 1.68 -8.34 -1.86
N VAL A 140 2.26 -7.92 -2.98
CA VAL A 140 3.69 -7.93 -3.25
C VAL A 140 4.17 -6.51 -3.52
N SER A 141 5.44 -6.23 -3.25
CA SER A 141 6.03 -4.93 -3.56
C SER A 141 6.35 -4.81 -5.06
N VAL A 142 6.62 -3.60 -5.53
CA VAL A 142 7.07 -3.34 -6.90
C VAL A 142 8.36 -4.10 -7.18
N GLU A 143 9.32 -4.04 -6.25
CA GLU A 143 10.63 -4.71 -6.38
C GLU A 143 10.48 -6.23 -6.52
N ALA A 144 9.61 -6.86 -5.69
CA ALA A 144 9.37 -8.29 -5.77
C ALA A 144 8.71 -8.69 -7.11
N ALA A 145 7.81 -7.84 -7.63
CA ALA A 145 7.19 -8.07 -8.93
C ALA A 145 8.18 -7.90 -10.09
N LEU A 146 9.09 -6.93 -10.02
CA LEU A 146 10.16 -6.76 -11.00
C LEU A 146 11.10 -7.97 -11.03
N GLU A 147 11.52 -8.45 -9.85
CA GLU A 147 12.37 -9.62 -9.71
C GLU A 147 11.70 -10.87 -10.33
N GLU A 148 10.41 -11.11 -10.03
CA GLU A 148 9.66 -12.25 -10.58
C GLU A 148 9.53 -12.15 -12.12
N LEU A 149 9.38 -10.94 -12.66
CA LEU A 149 9.28 -10.69 -14.10
C LEU A 149 10.64 -10.66 -14.82
N GLY A 150 11.77 -10.76 -14.08
CA GLY A 150 13.12 -10.67 -14.63
C GLY A 150 13.44 -9.29 -15.19
N ILE A 151 12.88 -8.24 -14.61
CA ILE A 151 13.13 -6.85 -15.01
C ILE A 151 14.17 -6.26 -14.06
N ALA A 152 15.21 -5.64 -14.61
CA ALA A 152 16.20 -4.94 -13.80
C ALA A 152 15.55 -3.74 -13.10
N SER A 153 15.79 -3.59 -11.80
CA SER A 153 15.39 -2.40 -11.06
C SER A 153 16.36 -1.26 -11.39
N GLU A 154 15.85 -0.15 -11.89
CA GLU A 154 16.63 1.06 -12.17
C GLU A 154 16.11 2.20 -11.26
N GLY A 155 17.03 3.08 -10.81
CA GLY A 155 16.70 4.22 -9.98
C GLY A 155 16.76 3.93 -8.46
N SER A 156 16.26 4.88 -7.68
CA SER A 156 16.20 4.81 -6.21
C SER A 156 14.82 4.39 -5.77
N ALA A 157 14.69 3.21 -5.21
CA ALA A 157 13.43 2.77 -4.60
C ALA A 157 12.91 3.84 -3.59
N HIS A 158 11.59 4.01 -3.56
CA HIS A 158 10.90 4.99 -2.71
C HIS A 158 11.17 6.46 -3.11
N ARG A 159 11.34 6.69 -4.41
CA ARG A 159 11.20 7.99 -5.04
C ARG A 159 10.05 7.88 -6.06
N ALA A 160 9.07 8.75 -5.91
CA ALA A 160 7.81 8.61 -6.64
C ALA A 160 7.98 8.47 -8.17
N LEU A 161 8.89 9.23 -8.80
CA LEU A 161 9.13 9.09 -10.23
C LEU A 161 9.81 7.76 -10.59
N ASP A 162 10.77 7.31 -9.79
CA ASP A 162 11.46 6.05 -10.05
C ASP A 162 10.53 4.86 -9.84
N ASP A 163 9.67 4.90 -8.80
CA ASP A 163 8.64 3.88 -8.55
C ASP A 163 7.58 3.88 -9.67
N ALA A 164 7.19 5.05 -10.21
CA ALA A 164 6.34 5.15 -11.38
C ALA A 164 6.99 4.54 -12.64
N ARG A 165 8.30 4.76 -12.87
CA ARG A 165 9.04 4.13 -13.97
C ARG A 165 9.09 2.61 -13.83
N MET A 166 9.40 2.10 -12.63
CA MET A 166 9.40 0.67 -12.34
C MET A 166 8.01 0.06 -12.54
N THR A 167 6.98 0.72 -12.07
CA THR A 167 5.57 0.31 -12.27
C THR A 167 5.19 0.33 -13.76
N ALA A 168 5.74 1.25 -14.56
CA ALA A 168 5.52 1.29 -16.01
C ALA A 168 6.09 0.04 -16.70
N GLU A 169 7.26 -0.44 -16.28
CA GLU A 169 7.84 -1.68 -16.81
C GLU A 169 6.96 -2.89 -16.49
N ILE A 170 6.45 -2.99 -15.27
CA ILE A 170 5.50 -4.05 -14.90
C ILE A 170 4.22 -3.92 -15.73
N PHE A 171 3.70 -2.70 -15.93
CA PHE A 171 2.51 -2.46 -16.73
C PHE A 171 2.67 -2.95 -18.16
N ARG A 172 3.80 -2.64 -18.81
CA ARG A 172 4.10 -3.14 -20.18
C ARG A 172 4.06 -4.66 -20.25
N LYS A 173 4.66 -5.36 -19.27
CA LYS A 173 4.70 -6.82 -19.21
C LYS A 173 3.33 -7.46 -18.92
N THR A 174 2.50 -6.75 -18.18
CA THR A 174 1.19 -7.29 -17.73
C THR A 174 0.00 -6.74 -18.53
N PHE A 175 0.23 -5.83 -19.46
CA PHE A 175 -0.81 -5.14 -20.23
C PHE A 175 -1.79 -6.09 -20.91
N ALA A 176 -1.29 -7.16 -21.52
CA ALA A 176 -2.14 -8.18 -22.16
C ALA A 176 -3.05 -8.95 -21.19
N LYS A 177 -2.83 -8.82 -19.87
CA LYS A 177 -3.65 -9.43 -18.82
C LYS A 177 -4.70 -8.47 -18.25
N LEU A 178 -4.61 -7.19 -18.63
CA LEU A 178 -5.57 -6.16 -18.24
C LEU A 178 -6.89 -6.37 -19.00
N ASP A 179 -7.99 -6.33 -18.27
CA ASP A 179 -9.33 -6.25 -18.84
C ASP A 179 -9.82 -4.80 -18.69
N PRO A 180 -9.88 -4.01 -19.78
CA PRO A 180 -10.16 -2.56 -19.68
C PRO A 180 -11.51 -2.23 -19.04
N GLU A 181 -12.48 -3.14 -19.10
CA GLU A 181 -13.82 -2.92 -18.53
C GLU A 181 -13.87 -3.37 -17.06
N LYS A 182 -13.36 -4.56 -16.75
CA LYS A 182 -13.43 -5.13 -15.39
C LYS A 182 -12.45 -4.52 -14.43
N ASP A 183 -11.27 -4.11 -14.92
CA ASP A 183 -10.20 -3.57 -14.10
C ASP A 183 -10.31 -2.05 -13.93
N ALA A 184 -11.11 -1.38 -14.75
CA ALA A 184 -11.38 0.05 -14.61
C ALA A 184 -12.08 0.34 -13.29
N LYS A 185 -11.52 1.29 -12.54
CA LYS A 185 -12.04 1.75 -11.26
C LYS A 185 -12.15 3.26 -11.24
N GLN A 186 -13.06 3.75 -10.45
CA GLN A 186 -13.11 5.12 -9.97
C GLN A 186 -12.92 5.13 -8.47
N TYR A 187 -12.34 6.21 -7.95
CA TYR A 187 -12.23 6.38 -6.52
C TYR A 187 -13.62 6.41 -5.89
N LYS A 188 -13.76 5.75 -4.77
CA LYS A 188 -14.95 5.80 -3.92
C LYS A 188 -14.53 6.00 -2.48
N ASP A 189 -15.18 6.95 -1.83
CA ASP A 189 -14.98 7.13 -0.40
C ASP A 189 -15.28 5.85 0.36
N THR A 190 -14.43 5.56 1.34
CA THR A 190 -14.62 4.44 2.26
C THR A 190 -14.68 4.96 3.68
N PHE A 191 -15.76 4.65 4.37
CA PHE A 191 -16.05 5.10 5.73
C PHE A 191 -15.73 4.02 6.77
N SER A 192 -15.62 2.76 6.34
CA SER A 192 -15.20 1.63 7.17
C SER A 192 -13.76 1.21 6.89
N ASN A 193 -13.05 0.77 7.92
CA ASN A 193 -11.68 0.26 7.76
C ASN A 193 -11.65 -1.27 7.57
N ALA A 194 -10.47 -1.79 7.21
CA ALA A 194 -10.29 -3.22 6.95
C ALA A 194 -10.59 -4.11 8.17
N LYS A 195 -10.32 -3.61 9.40
CA LYS A 195 -10.61 -4.33 10.65
C LYS A 195 -12.11 -4.46 10.87
N GLU A 196 -12.86 -3.37 10.65
CA GLU A 196 -14.33 -3.36 10.76
C GLU A 196 -14.97 -4.33 9.77
N ARG A 197 -14.57 -4.27 8.49
CA ARG A 197 -15.05 -5.21 7.45
C ARG A 197 -14.67 -6.65 7.76
N ARG A 198 -13.46 -6.89 8.31
CA ARG A 198 -13.05 -8.23 8.76
C ARG A 198 -13.93 -8.75 9.89
N THR A 199 -14.32 -7.89 10.84
CA THR A 199 -15.23 -8.25 11.93
C THR A 199 -16.58 -8.71 11.41
N VAL A 200 -17.18 -7.94 10.49
CA VAL A 200 -18.44 -8.32 9.81
C VAL A 200 -18.29 -9.66 9.09
N LYS A 201 -17.25 -9.82 8.30
CA LYS A 201 -16.98 -11.04 7.52
C LYS A 201 -16.78 -12.28 8.40
N ASN A 202 -16.07 -12.14 9.52
CA ASN A 202 -15.87 -13.24 10.45
C ASN A 202 -17.17 -13.66 11.16
N ALA A 203 -18.03 -12.70 11.52
CA ALA A 203 -19.34 -12.99 12.08
C ALA A 203 -20.24 -13.75 11.11
N ILE A 204 -20.28 -13.35 9.83
CA ILE A 204 -21.01 -14.08 8.78
C ILE A 204 -20.49 -15.52 8.66
N ARG A 205 -19.18 -15.71 8.62
CA ARG A 205 -18.58 -17.05 8.50
C ARG A 205 -18.90 -17.93 9.69
N LEU A 206 -18.89 -17.37 10.91
CA LEU A 206 -19.23 -18.09 12.12
C LEU A 206 -20.71 -18.51 12.09
N ALA A 207 -21.60 -17.59 11.74
CA ALA A 207 -23.03 -17.88 11.61
C ALA A 207 -23.30 -18.99 10.56
N GLN A 208 -22.67 -18.90 9.39
CA GLN A 208 -22.76 -19.92 8.34
C GLN A 208 -22.26 -21.30 8.83
N SER A 209 -21.15 -21.34 9.59
CA SER A 209 -20.62 -22.60 10.14
C SER A 209 -21.55 -23.24 11.15
N GLN A 210 -22.32 -22.43 11.88
CA GLN A 210 -23.31 -22.86 12.86
C GLN A 210 -24.72 -23.03 12.27
N LYS A 211 -24.87 -22.83 10.95
CA LYS A 211 -26.16 -22.84 10.25
C LYS A 211 -27.17 -21.85 10.85
N PHE A 212 -26.68 -20.74 11.36
CA PHE A 212 -27.48 -19.68 11.97
C PHE A 212 -27.77 -18.59 10.93
N ALA A 213 -29.03 -18.19 10.78
CA ALA A 213 -29.44 -17.10 9.91
C ALA A 213 -29.15 -15.76 10.62
N MET A 214 -28.08 -15.09 10.22
CA MET A 214 -27.73 -13.77 10.73
C MET A 214 -28.33 -12.69 9.84
N ASN A 215 -28.99 -11.71 10.46
CA ASN A 215 -29.43 -10.48 9.80
C ASN A 215 -28.58 -9.28 10.29
N TRP A 216 -28.82 -8.11 9.70
CA TRP A 216 -28.08 -6.90 10.05
C TRP A 216 -28.32 -6.45 11.49
N GLU A 217 -29.53 -6.55 11.97
CA GLU A 217 -29.95 -6.15 13.32
C GLU A 217 -29.23 -7.00 14.37
N LEU A 218 -29.23 -8.33 14.22
CA LEU A 218 -28.50 -9.24 15.12
C LEU A 218 -26.99 -8.99 15.07
N LEU A 219 -26.45 -8.73 13.88
CA LEU A 219 -25.03 -8.40 13.74
C LEU A 219 -24.68 -7.13 14.52
N THR A 220 -25.48 -6.06 14.36
CA THR A 220 -25.22 -4.78 15.02
C THR A 220 -25.35 -4.89 16.54
N GLU A 221 -26.38 -5.56 17.04
CA GLU A 221 -26.66 -5.68 18.46
C GLU A 221 -25.64 -6.59 19.19
N HIS A 222 -25.30 -7.74 18.61
CA HIS A 222 -24.51 -8.76 19.33
C HIS A 222 -23.02 -8.79 18.97
N VAL A 223 -22.64 -8.27 17.82
CA VAL A 223 -21.25 -8.36 17.35
C VAL A 223 -20.58 -7.00 17.24
N LEU A 224 -21.27 -5.99 16.70
CA LEU A 224 -20.68 -4.68 16.44
C LEU A 224 -20.81 -3.74 17.64
N ALA A 225 -21.86 -3.90 18.47
CA ALA A 225 -22.07 -3.07 19.65
C ALA A 225 -20.83 -2.99 20.54
N GLY A 226 -20.42 -1.79 20.89
CA GLY A 226 -19.23 -1.52 21.70
C GLY A 226 -17.87 -1.80 21.03
N LYS A 227 -17.85 -2.30 19.77
CA LYS A 227 -16.63 -2.58 19.02
C LYS A 227 -16.44 -1.68 17.82
N ILE A 228 -17.53 -1.26 17.19
CA ILE A 228 -17.54 -0.41 15.99
C ILE A 228 -18.53 0.71 16.23
N ASP A 229 -18.05 1.94 16.09
CA ASP A 229 -18.91 3.12 16.14
C ASP A 229 -19.67 3.24 14.81
N LEU A 230 -20.99 3.14 14.89
CA LEU A 230 -21.94 3.28 13.78
C LEU A 230 -22.69 4.61 13.82
N SER A 231 -22.24 5.60 14.57
CA SER A 231 -22.87 6.93 14.66
C SER A 231 -22.80 7.70 13.33
N ASP A 232 -21.78 7.45 12.48
CA ASP A 232 -21.74 7.95 11.10
C ASP A 232 -22.67 7.10 10.22
N PRO A 233 -23.78 7.69 9.70
CA PRO A 233 -24.74 6.96 8.87
C PRO A 233 -24.12 6.43 7.55
N ARG A 234 -23.07 7.08 7.02
CA ARG A 234 -22.36 6.64 5.81
C ARG A 234 -21.58 5.36 6.09
N LYS A 235 -20.90 5.27 7.25
CA LYS A 235 -20.20 4.06 7.69
C LYS A 235 -21.20 2.93 7.93
N ALA A 236 -22.30 3.21 8.61
CA ALA A 236 -23.36 2.22 8.87
C ALA A 236 -23.93 1.66 7.57
N ALA A 237 -24.24 2.54 6.60
CA ALA A 237 -24.74 2.14 5.28
C ALA A 237 -23.71 1.30 4.50
N GLU A 238 -22.43 1.70 4.50
CA GLU A 238 -21.35 0.96 3.84
C GLU A 238 -21.15 -0.44 4.44
N LEU A 239 -21.11 -0.55 5.76
CA LEU A 239 -20.98 -1.85 6.43
C LEU A 239 -22.20 -2.73 6.23
N LYS A 240 -23.42 -2.15 6.16
CA LYS A 240 -24.64 -2.90 5.83
C LYS A 240 -24.59 -3.44 4.40
N ALA A 241 -24.24 -2.61 3.42
CA ALA A 241 -24.07 -3.05 2.04
C ALA A 241 -22.98 -4.14 1.91
N TYR A 242 -21.87 -4.01 2.67
CA TYR A 242 -20.83 -5.02 2.73
C TYR A 242 -21.35 -6.34 3.34
N PHE A 243 -22.14 -6.27 4.42
CA PHE A 243 -22.78 -7.43 5.03
C PHE A 243 -23.70 -8.16 4.03
N GLU A 244 -24.56 -7.43 3.34
CA GLU A 244 -25.48 -7.98 2.34
C GLU A 244 -24.72 -8.67 1.20
N ALA A 245 -23.68 -8.00 0.67
CA ALA A 245 -22.85 -8.55 -0.38
C ALA A 245 -22.05 -9.81 0.03
N GLU A 246 -21.55 -9.87 1.28
CA GLU A 246 -20.84 -11.06 1.79
C GLU A 246 -21.81 -12.21 2.11
N THR A 247 -23.01 -11.92 2.59
CA THR A 247 -24.03 -12.93 2.90
C THR A 247 -24.59 -13.58 1.63
N ALA A 248 -24.68 -12.83 0.53
CA ALA A 248 -25.13 -13.34 -0.77
C ALA A 248 -24.13 -14.32 -1.42
N LYS A 249 -22.88 -14.37 -0.95
CA LYS A 249 -21.85 -15.28 -1.47
C LYS A 249 -22.10 -16.71 -0.96
N PRO A 250 -21.91 -17.74 -1.81
CA PRO A 250 -22.02 -19.12 -1.36
C PRO A 250 -21.01 -19.40 -0.24
N PRO A 251 -21.37 -20.25 0.74
CA PRO A 251 -20.44 -20.66 1.80
C PRO A 251 -19.18 -21.25 1.20
N ARG A 252 -18.02 -20.83 1.70
CA ARG A 252 -16.76 -21.45 1.27
C ARG A 252 -16.73 -22.91 1.75
N PRO A 253 -16.28 -23.86 0.90
CA PRO A 253 -16.04 -25.20 1.36
C PRO A 253 -15.08 -25.20 2.56
N PRO A 254 -15.26 -26.09 3.55
CA PRO A 254 -14.35 -26.18 4.68
C PRO A 254 -12.93 -26.42 4.16
N LYS A 255 -11.94 -25.70 4.72
CA LYS A 255 -10.53 -25.99 4.41
C LYS A 255 -10.29 -27.46 4.72
N PRO A 256 -9.67 -28.24 3.81
CA PRO A 256 -9.25 -29.59 4.15
C PRO A 256 -8.44 -29.51 5.44
N LYS A 257 -8.83 -30.31 6.46
CA LYS A 257 -8.02 -30.46 7.67
C LYS A 257 -6.64 -30.87 7.18
N SER A 258 -5.60 -30.11 7.54
CA SER A 258 -4.23 -30.54 7.32
C SER A 258 -4.11 -31.96 7.86
N ALA A 259 -3.80 -32.90 6.98
CA ALA A 259 -3.52 -34.26 7.38
C ALA A 259 -2.42 -34.17 8.47
N ASP A 260 -2.70 -34.73 9.64
CA ASP A 260 -1.74 -34.88 10.72
C ASP A 260 -0.45 -35.42 10.10
N ARG A 261 0.63 -34.64 10.18
CA ARG A 261 1.97 -35.17 10.05
C ARG A 261 2.19 -36.06 11.26
N GLN A 262 1.69 -37.29 11.16
CA GLN A 262 2.08 -38.35 12.06
C GLN A 262 3.59 -38.61 11.89
N GLY A 263 4.25 -38.61 13.02
CA GLY A 263 5.66 -38.75 13.24
C GLY A 263 6.40 -39.75 12.34
N GLU A 264 7.36 -39.24 11.61
CA GLU A 264 8.56 -40.03 11.33
C GLU A 264 9.51 -39.84 12.49
N THR A 265 9.50 -40.83 13.36
CA THR A 265 10.56 -41.09 14.35
C THR A 265 11.86 -41.27 13.58
N ARG A 266 12.74 -40.28 13.64
CA ARG A 266 14.15 -40.49 13.27
C ARG A 266 14.81 -41.35 14.32
N GLU A 267 15.10 -42.60 13.98
CA GLU A 267 16.01 -43.48 14.69
C GLU A 267 17.38 -42.80 14.88
N ALA A 268 17.79 -42.71 16.12
CA ALA A 268 19.11 -42.29 16.51
C ALA A 268 20.13 -43.37 16.13
N GLY A 269 20.93 -43.11 15.12
CA GLY A 269 22.15 -43.89 14.84
C GLY A 269 23.33 -43.27 15.56
N ALA A 270 23.75 -43.92 16.65
CA ALA A 270 24.99 -43.64 17.36
C ALA A 270 26.21 -44.08 16.56
N LYS A 271 27.25 -43.24 16.56
CA LYS A 271 28.71 -43.61 16.55
C LYS A 271 29.45 -42.27 16.65
N ALA A 272 30.09 -42.06 17.76
CA ALA A 272 31.36 -42.50 18.31
C ALA A 272 32.54 -41.60 17.91
N ASP A 273 33.02 -40.89 18.91
CA ASP A 273 34.39 -40.51 19.25
C ASP A 273 35.40 -40.09 18.20
N ALA A 274 35.92 -38.83 18.38
CA ALA A 274 37.38 -38.64 18.55
C ALA A 274 37.68 -37.16 18.90
N GLU A 275 38.13 -36.97 20.15
CA GLU A 275 39.26 -36.16 20.63
C GLU A 275 39.48 -34.71 20.15
N ALA A 276 39.42 -33.82 21.13
CA ALA A 276 40.21 -32.60 21.22
C ALA A 276 41.71 -32.92 21.44
N PRO A 277 42.69 -32.00 21.36
CA PRO A 277 42.80 -30.91 22.33
C PRO A 277 43.48 -29.63 21.79
N GLY A 278 43.50 -28.59 22.64
CA GLY A 278 44.52 -27.57 22.56
C GLY A 278 44.05 -26.15 22.88
N ALA A 279 44.06 -25.88 24.13
CA ALA A 279 44.17 -24.64 24.86
C ALA A 279 45.21 -23.64 24.34
N ASN A 280 44.93 -22.33 24.49
CA ASN A 280 45.74 -21.36 25.27
C ASN A 280 44.99 -19.99 25.24
N THR A 281 44.52 -19.60 26.33
CA THR A 281 44.82 -18.54 27.33
C THR A 281 45.77 -17.44 26.90
N VAL A 282 45.42 -16.25 27.41
CA VAL A 282 46.17 -15.16 28.05
C VAL A 282 45.82 -13.82 27.43
N GLU A 283 45.20 -13.05 28.22
CA GLU A 283 45.41 -11.92 29.17
C GLU A 283 45.19 -10.55 28.55
N THR A 284 44.22 -9.88 29.16
CA THR A 284 44.26 -8.57 29.83
C THR A 284 45.31 -7.56 29.38
N ASP A 285 44.88 -6.35 29.02
CA ASP A 285 45.32 -5.18 29.75
C ASP A 285 44.35 -4.01 29.72
N VAL A 286 44.29 -3.33 30.83
CA VAL A 286 43.52 -2.21 31.26
C VAL A 286 44.30 -0.96 30.93
N GLY A 287 43.64 0.14 30.53
CA GLY A 287 44.28 1.41 30.37
C GLY A 287 43.26 2.54 30.38
N GLU A 288 42.89 3.00 31.56
CA GLU A 288 42.33 4.31 31.88
C GLU A 288 43.21 5.46 31.40
N GLN A 289 42.59 6.59 31.04
CA GLN A 289 42.82 7.97 31.53
C GLN A 289 42.26 8.98 30.54
N SER A 290 41.21 9.67 30.94
CA SER A 290 41.17 11.04 31.54
C SER A 290 41.44 12.15 30.54
N ALA A 291 40.38 12.92 30.21
CA ALA A 291 40.01 14.27 30.70
C ALA A 291 40.79 15.43 30.09
N GLU A 292 40.02 16.47 29.89
CA GLU A 292 40.31 17.93 29.85
C GLU A 292 40.30 18.60 28.47
N ASP A 293 39.38 19.41 28.37
CA ASP A 293 39.17 20.89 28.36
C ASP A 293 39.15 21.60 27.01
N ALA A 294 38.10 22.39 26.90
CA ALA A 294 37.96 23.79 26.49
C ALA A 294 38.37 24.22 25.07
N ASP A 295 37.44 24.64 24.25
CA ASP A 295 37.01 26.03 23.96
C ASP A 295 35.71 26.07 23.15
#